data_51e865535bf261df00118bed27d46d44
#
_entry.id   51e865535bf261df00118bed27d46d44
#
_cell.length_a   1.000
_cell.length_b   1.000
_cell.length_c   1.000
_cell.angle_alpha   90.00
_cell.angle_beta   90.00
_cell.angle_gamma   90.00
#
_symmetry.space_group_name_H-M   'P 1'
#
loop_
_entity.id
_entity.type
_entity.pdbx_description
1 polymer ?
#
loop_
_entity_poly.entity_id
_entity_poly.type
_entity_poly.pdbx_seq_one_letter_code
_entity_poly.pdbx_strand_id
1 'polypeptide(L)'
;MSELNKKLDHFTSALLAEATAETDRVLGEVKAQHDASYSAAEDKILAETYHYIRTEVSRIRSEEGRKVSRHMLDNKKTLYLRREEIAREVFEAVRDRIVAYSATPAYRKRLAEVACQAVD
;
A
#
# COMPACT_ATOMS: atom_id res chain seq x y z
N MET A 1 59.66 -52.37 -38.33
CA MET A 1 59.32 -51.99 -36.90
C MET A 1 59.16 -50.48 -36.73
N SER A 2 60.07 -49.71 -37.25
CA SER A 2 60.03 -48.25 -37.10
C SER A 2 58.79 -47.54 -37.79
N GLU A 3 58.38 -47.99 -38.94
CA GLU A 3 57.21 -47.41 -39.67
C GLU A 3 55.88 -47.83 -39.06
N LEU A 4 55.76 -49.01 -38.50
CA LEU A 4 54.61 -49.51 -37.81
C LEU A 4 54.36 -48.71 -36.54
N ASN A 5 55.41 -48.43 -35.80
CA ASN A 5 55.29 -47.56 -34.59
C ASN A 5 54.88 -46.13 -34.92
N LYS A 6 55.42 -45.57 -36.01
CA LYS A 6 55.02 -44.23 -36.48
C LYS A 6 53.54 -44.16 -36.89
N LYS A 7 53.07 -45.22 -37.53
CA LYS A 7 51.63 -45.30 -37.92
C LYS A 7 50.75 -45.49 -36.69
N LEU A 8 51.16 -46.25 -35.69
CA LEU A 8 50.46 -46.41 -34.44
C LEU A 8 50.41 -45.10 -33.64
N ASP A 9 51.53 -44.40 -33.52
CA ASP A 9 51.63 -43.11 -32.86
C ASP A 9 50.75 -42.06 -33.55
N HIS A 10 50.76 -42.05 -34.89
CA HIS A 10 49.87 -41.12 -35.63
C HIS A 10 48.36 -41.43 -35.42
N PHE A 11 48.04 -42.74 -35.43
CA PHE A 11 46.67 -43.19 -35.19
C PHE A 11 46.21 -42.84 -33.75
N THR A 12 47.04 -43.09 -32.76
CA THR A 12 46.79 -42.78 -31.35
C THR A 12 46.64 -41.27 -31.14
N SER A 13 47.50 -40.48 -31.74
CA SER A 13 47.40 -38.99 -31.69
C SER A 13 46.12 -38.46 -32.33
N ALA A 14 45.75 -39.02 -33.50
CA ALA A 14 44.49 -38.64 -34.16
C ALA A 14 43.26 -39.00 -33.33
N LEU A 15 43.27 -40.18 -32.71
CA LEU A 15 42.17 -40.62 -31.84
C LEU A 15 42.03 -39.76 -30.57
N LEU A 16 43.17 -39.43 -29.96
CA LEU A 16 43.19 -38.52 -28.79
C LEU A 16 42.73 -37.11 -29.16
N ALA A 17 43.15 -36.60 -30.32
CA ALA A 17 42.72 -35.29 -30.79
C ALA A 17 41.22 -35.26 -31.05
N GLU A 18 40.65 -36.30 -31.66
CA GLU A 18 39.21 -36.43 -31.88
C GLU A 18 38.44 -36.55 -30.57
N ALA A 19 38.91 -37.36 -29.63
CA ALA A 19 38.31 -37.52 -28.30
C ALA A 19 38.34 -36.20 -27.50
N THR A 20 39.42 -35.45 -27.58
CA THR A 20 39.54 -34.13 -26.94
C THR A 20 38.62 -33.14 -27.58
N ALA A 21 38.52 -33.07 -28.91
CA ALA A 21 37.61 -32.20 -29.62
C ALA A 21 36.12 -32.49 -29.30
N GLU A 22 35.76 -33.76 -29.21
CA GLU A 22 34.41 -34.19 -28.82
C GLU A 22 34.12 -33.84 -27.36
N THR A 23 35.05 -34.03 -26.46
CA THR A 23 34.93 -33.62 -25.06
C THR A 23 34.73 -32.11 -24.92
N ASP A 24 35.53 -31.31 -25.63
CA ASP A 24 35.40 -29.86 -25.63
C ASP A 24 34.06 -29.40 -26.21
N ARG A 25 33.57 -30.06 -27.26
CA ARG A 25 32.24 -29.78 -27.84
C ARG A 25 31.12 -30.05 -26.83
N VAL A 26 31.15 -31.22 -26.20
CA VAL A 26 30.15 -31.60 -25.19
C VAL A 26 30.18 -30.67 -23.99
N LEU A 27 31.34 -30.34 -23.47
CA LEU A 27 31.52 -29.39 -22.36
C LEU A 27 31.01 -27.99 -22.75
N GLY A 28 31.27 -27.53 -23.97
CA GLY A 28 30.76 -26.27 -24.50
C GLY A 28 29.23 -26.24 -24.58
N GLU A 29 28.63 -27.33 -25.07
CA GLU A 29 27.17 -27.45 -25.10
C GLU A 29 26.52 -27.46 -23.72
N VAL A 30 27.10 -28.25 -22.80
CA VAL A 30 26.60 -28.31 -21.40
C VAL A 30 26.71 -26.96 -20.74
N LYS A 31 27.84 -26.27 -20.91
CA LYS A 31 28.01 -24.92 -20.37
C LYS A 31 27.01 -23.92 -20.94
N ALA A 32 26.78 -23.94 -22.26
CA ALA A 32 25.83 -23.08 -22.91
C ALA A 32 24.38 -23.33 -22.43
N GLN A 33 24.01 -24.62 -22.27
CA GLN A 33 22.68 -24.97 -21.70
C GLN A 33 22.57 -24.56 -20.24
N HIS A 34 23.61 -24.74 -19.45
CA HIS A 34 23.61 -24.28 -18.05
C HIS A 34 23.45 -22.78 -17.95
N ASP A 35 24.22 -22.02 -18.74
CA ASP A 35 24.14 -20.55 -18.72
C ASP A 35 22.77 -20.05 -19.21
N ALA A 36 22.20 -20.68 -20.25
CA ALA A 36 20.86 -20.36 -20.74
C ALA A 36 19.76 -20.67 -19.70
N SER A 37 19.87 -21.82 -19.03
CA SER A 37 18.92 -22.21 -17.97
C SER A 37 19.01 -21.30 -16.75
N TYR A 38 20.22 -20.92 -16.37
CA TYR A 38 20.47 -19.99 -15.29
C TYR A 38 19.87 -18.59 -15.57
N SER A 39 20.16 -18.06 -16.75
CA SER A 39 19.60 -16.77 -17.20
C SER A 39 18.08 -16.79 -17.25
N ALA A 40 17.48 -17.86 -17.78
CA ALA A 40 16.02 -18.02 -17.82
C ALA A 40 15.40 -18.10 -16.42
N ALA A 41 16.06 -18.80 -15.48
CA ALA A 41 15.63 -18.88 -14.10
C ALA A 41 15.73 -17.52 -13.39
N GLU A 42 16.80 -16.78 -13.62
CA GLU A 42 16.99 -15.43 -13.10
C GLU A 42 15.92 -14.48 -13.60
N ASP A 43 15.66 -14.45 -14.90
CA ASP A 43 14.61 -13.62 -15.51
C ASP A 43 13.22 -13.95 -14.94
N LYS A 44 12.94 -15.25 -14.76
CA LYS A 44 11.68 -15.69 -14.16
C LYS A 44 11.53 -15.22 -12.71
N ILE A 45 12.57 -15.37 -11.89
CA ILE A 45 12.56 -14.93 -10.50
C ILE A 45 12.38 -13.42 -10.42
N LEU A 46 13.08 -12.66 -11.27
CA LEU A 46 12.94 -11.21 -11.33
C LEU A 46 11.51 -10.80 -11.71
N ALA A 47 10.92 -11.43 -12.72
CA ALA A 47 9.55 -11.14 -13.14
C ALA A 47 8.52 -11.46 -12.04
N GLU A 48 8.65 -12.62 -11.38
CA GLU A 48 7.79 -13.03 -10.26
C GLU A 48 7.93 -12.07 -9.06
N THR A 49 9.15 -11.68 -8.73
CA THR A 49 9.45 -10.74 -7.64
C THR A 49 8.85 -9.36 -7.95
N TYR A 50 8.99 -8.89 -9.18
CA TYR A 50 8.41 -7.61 -9.62
C TYR A 50 6.89 -7.62 -9.53
N HIS A 51 6.27 -8.72 -9.97
CA HIS A 51 4.82 -8.89 -9.87
C HIS A 51 4.35 -8.92 -8.42
N TYR A 52 5.05 -9.66 -7.56
CA TYR A 52 4.77 -9.73 -6.13
C TYR A 52 4.85 -8.34 -5.47
N ILE A 53 5.94 -7.63 -5.67
CA ILE A 53 6.14 -6.28 -5.11
C ILE A 53 5.02 -5.35 -5.56
N ARG A 54 4.67 -5.36 -6.84
CA ARG A 54 3.60 -4.50 -7.38
C ARG A 54 2.25 -4.81 -6.76
N THR A 55 1.94 -6.08 -6.58
CA THR A 55 0.71 -6.54 -5.94
C THR A 55 0.67 -6.12 -4.47
N GLU A 56 1.75 -6.32 -3.72
CA GLU A 56 1.83 -5.93 -2.32
C GLU A 56 1.76 -4.42 -2.12
N VAL A 57 2.42 -3.63 -2.94
CA VAL A 57 2.32 -2.17 -2.90
C VAL A 57 0.88 -1.71 -3.16
N SER A 58 0.20 -2.32 -4.14
CA SER A 58 -1.22 -2.02 -4.42
C SER A 58 -2.12 -2.38 -3.23
N ARG A 59 -1.90 -3.53 -2.61
CA ARG A 59 -2.63 -3.98 -1.42
C ARG A 59 -2.44 -3.01 -0.26
N ILE A 60 -1.19 -2.66 0.06
CA ILE A 60 -0.85 -1.73 1.14
C ILE A 60 -1.50 -0.36 0.90
N ARG A 61 -1.42 0.18 -0.30
CA ARG A 61 -2.06 1.45 -0.64
C ARG A 61 -3.57 1.41 -0.43
N SER A 62 -4.22 0.33 -0.82
CA SER A 62 -5.67 0.14 -0.62
C SER A 62 -6.03 0.06 0.87
N GLU A 63 -5.27 -0.69 1.66
CA GLU A 63 -5.47 -0.83 3.11
C GLU A 63 -5.26 0.49 3.85
N GLU A 64 -4.18 1.20 3.54
CA GLU A 64 -3.90 2.50 4.14
C GLU A 64 -4.94 3.55 3.72
N GLY A 65 -5.36 3.54 2.46
CA GLY A 65 -6.45 4.40 2.00
C GLY A 65 -7.76 4.16 2.78
N ARG A 66 -8.10 2.90 3.06
CA ARG A 66 -9.26 2.56 3.90
C ARG A 66 -9.12 3.03 5.34
N LYS A 67 -7.92 2.91 5.93
CA LYS A 67 -7.65 3.44 7.28
C LYS A 67 -7.81 4.94 7.33
N VAL A 68 -7.22 5.66 6.40
CA VAL A 68 -7.35 7.12 6.29
C VAL A 68 -8.82 7.52 6.16
N SER A 69 -9.57 6.85 5.29
CA SER A 69 -11.01 7.13 5.11
C SER A 69 -11.82 6.91 6.39
N ARG A 70 -11.54 5.84 7.14
CA ARG A 70 -12.18 5.60 8.45
C ARG A 70 -11.85 6.72 9.43
N HIS A 71 -10.59 7.09 9.56
CA HIS A 71 -10.18 8.19 10.45
C HIS A 71 -10.85 9.51 10.08
N MET A 72 -11.00 9.80 8.79
CA MET A 72 -11.72 10.98 8.32
C MET A 72 -13.20 10.95 8.73
N LEU A 73 -13.86 9.80 8.62
CA LEU A 73 -15.25 9.63 9.05
C LEU A 73 -15.40 9.75 10.55
N ASP A 74 -14.51 9.13 11.32
CA ASP A 74 -14.51 9.21 12.78
C ASP A 74 -14.27 10.65 13.26
N ASN A 75 -13.33 11.36 12.65
CA ASN A 75 -13.08 12.76 12.94
C ASN A 75 -14.31 13.65 12.64
N LYS A 76 -14.97 13.43 11.50
CA LYS A 76 -16.21 14.13 11.17
C LYS A 76 -17.29 13.85 12.20
N LYS A 77 -17.48 12.60 12.58
CA LYS A 77 -18.47 12.22 13.59
C LYS A 77 -18.18 12.91 14.94
N THR A 78 -16.92 12.87 15.39
CA THR A 78 -16.51 13.54 16.63
C THR A 78 -16.76 15.05 16.57
N LEU A 79 -16.46 15.69 15.42
CA LEU A 79 -16.71 17.10 15.21
C LEU A 79 -18.20 17.44 15.26
N TYR A 80 -19.06 16.63 14.65
CA TYR A 80 -20.51 16.84 14.68
C TYR A 80 -21.07 16.66 16.09
N LEU A 81 -20.65 15.64 16.81
CA LEU A 81 -21.05 15.43 18.20
C LEU A 81 -20.64 16.61 19.08
N ARG A 82 -19.43 17.12 18.91
CA ARG A 82 -18.97 18.29 19.68
C ARG A 82 -19.75 19.57 19.34
N ARG A 83 -20.09 19.77 18.08
CA ARG A 83 -20.96 20.89 17.67
C ARG A 83 -22.34 20.79 18.31
N GLU A 84 -22.92 19.60 18.37
CA GLU A 84 -24.22 19.35 18.99
C GLU A 84 -24.16 19.60 20.52
N GLU A 85 -23.09 19.17 21.19
CA GLU A 85 -22.87 19.48 22.61
C GLU A 85 -22.80 20.98 22.86
N ILE A 86 -21.97 21.70 22.07
CA ILE A 86 -21.85 23.16 22.19
C ILE A 86 -23.19 23.84 21.96
N ALA A 87 -23.93 23.43 20.94
CA ALA A 87 -25.29 24.00 20.68
C ALA A 87 -26.21 23.76 21.88
N ARG A 88 -26.21 22.57 22.45
CA ARG A 88 -27.01 22.24 23.64
C ARG A 88 -26.59 23.08 24.84
N GLU A 89 -25.29 23.20 25.14
CA GLU A 89 -24.80 24.07 26.20
C GLU A 89 -25.24 25.52 26.06
N VAL A 90 -25.16 26.06 24.82
CA VAL A 90 -25.62 27.42 24.51
C VAL A 90 -27.12 27.57 24.72
N PHE A 91 -27.93 26.63 24.24
CA PHE A 91 -29.39 26.68 24.42
C PHE A 91 -29.78 26.55 25.89
N GLU A 92 -29.13 25.70 26.66
CA GLU A 92 -29.36 25.59 28.09
C GLU A 92 -29.00 26.90 28.84
N ALA A 93 -27.84 27.48 28.51
CA ALA A 93 -27.44 28.77 29.09
C ALA A 93 -28.41 29.92 28.75
N VAL A 94 -28.89 29.95 27.51
CA VAL A 94 -29.92 30.95 27.10
C VAL A 94 -31.22 30.71 27.84
N ARG A 95 -31.68 29.47 27.91
CA ARG A 95 -32.91 29.12 28.66
C ARG A 95 -32.82 29.55 30.12
N ASP A 96 -31.69 29.23 30.77
CA ASP A 96 -31.49 29.58 32.18
C ASP A 96 -31.47 31.11 32.39
N ARG A 97 -30.88 31.88 31.46
CA ARG A 97 -30.95 33.36 31.50
C ARG A 97 -32.36 33.89 31.30
N ILE A 98 -33.12 33.29 30.40
CA ILE A 98 -34.52 33.69 30.19
C ILE A 98 -35.37 33.41 31.44
N VAL A 99 -35.20 32.22 32.03
CA VAL A 99 -35.87 31.85 33.27
C VAL A 99 -35.49 32.81 34.41
N ALA A 100 -34.21 33.10 34.58
CA ALA A 100 -33.75 34.07 35.61
C ALA A 100 -34.30 35.47 35.34
N TYR A 101 -34.34 35.95 34.10
CA TYR A 101 -34.90 37.23 33.72
C TYR A 101 -36.40 37.29 33.96
N SER A 102 -37.15 36.21 33.66
CA SER A 102 -38.61 36.16 33.88
C SER A 102 -39.01 36.27 35.38
N ALA A 103 -38.11 35.92 36.28
CA ALA A 103 -38.29 36.06 37.70
C ALA A 103 -38.01 37.50 38.24
N THR A 104 -37.46 38.39 37.41
CA THR A 104 -37.12 39.77 37.79
C THR A 104 -38.29 40.72 37.69
N PRO A 105 -38.33 41.82 38.52
CA PRO A 105 -39.35 42.87 38.37
C PRO A 105 -39.29 43.58 37.02
N ALA A 106 -38.11 43.64 36.38
CA ALA A 106 -37.93 44.22 35.05
C ALA A 106 -38.72 43.48 33.96
N TYR A 107 -38.88 42.18 34.04
CA TYR A 107 -39.70 41.38 33.13
C TYR A 107 -41.18 41.73 33.26
N ARG A 108 -41.68 41.87 34.48
CA ARG A 108 -43.10 42.27 34.73
C ARG A 108 -43.41 43.65 34.17
N LYS A 109 -42.48 44.60 34.33
CA LYS A 109 -42.58 45.93 33.78
C LYS A 109 -42.60 45.89 32.24
N ARG A 110 -41.71 45.15 31.65
CA ARG A 110 -41.65 44.97 30.19
C ARG A 110 -42.88 44.30 29.64
N LEU A 111 -43.40 43.29 30.32
CA LEU A 111 -44.63 42.61 29.94
C LEU A 111 -45.85 43.58 29.95
N ALA A 112 -45.94 44.42 30.96
CA ALA A 112 -47.03 45.46 31.07
C ALA A 112 -46.92 46.49 29.92
N GLU A 113 -45.69 46.95 29.62
CA GLU A 113 -45.43 47.87 28.49
C GLU A 113 -45.87 47.28 27.16
N VAL A 114 -45.47 46.00 26.87
CA VAL A 114 -45.84 45.30 25.65
C VAL A 114 -47.32 45.04 25.57
N ALA A 115 -47.95 44.67 26.67
CA ALA A 115 -49.44 44.51 26.73
C ALA A 115 -50.18 45.80 26.45
N CYS A 116 -49.73 46.94 27.00
CA CYS A 116 -50.32 48.24 26.69
C CYS A 116 -50.17 48.63 25.20
N GLN A 117 -48.99 48.34 24.60
CA GLN A 117 -48.77 48.61 23.18
C GLN A 117 -49.60 47.72 22.23
N ALA A 118 -50.02 46.55 22.69
CA ALA A 118 -50.81 45.61 21.88
C ALA A 118 -52.36 45.96 21.92
N VAL A 119 -52.80 46.85 22.81
CA VAL A 119 -54.17 47.22 22.98
C VAL A 119 -54.52 48.55 22.26
N ASP A 120 -53.52 49.34 21.91
CA ASP A 120 -53.59 50.51 21.03
C ASP A 120 -53.50 50.12 19.54
#